data_5d3a336c59aeb231a9ff11140b804fa2
#
_entry.id   5d3a336c59aeb231a9ff11140b804fa2
#
_cell.length_a   1.000
_cell.length_b   1.000
_cell.length_c   1.000
_cell.angle_alpha   90.00
_cell.angle_beta   90.00
_cell.angle_gamma   90.00
#
_symmetry.space_group_name_H-M   'P 1'
#
loop_
_entity.id
_entity.type
_entity.pdbx_description
1 polymer ?
#
loop_
_entity_poly.entity_id
_entity_poly.type
_entity_poly.pdbx_seq_one_letter_code
_entity_poly.pdbx_strand_id
1 'polypeptide(L)'
;ERLTRLAPMGEPALAFLCQSGTEAVEGAIKLARYVTRRPRYLGFLGGFHGRTMGSLAFTSSKYTQQLGFAPTMPGVTHVPYPNPYRPLFAGADQGRAVLDYIRMLFERSVPAAEVAAIVVEPVQGEGGYLVPPDGFLAGLRALCDEHGILLIFDEVQCGVGRTGKLFACEHWGVSPDIMTLAKGLGSGVPIGAVVAKKRYMGE
;
A
#
# COMPACT_ATOMS: atom_id res chain seq x y z
N GLU A 1 -13.05 -1.49 17.89
CA GLU A 1 -12.81 -2.72 18.66
C GLU A 1 -12.94 -3.99 17.80
N ARG A 2 -14.07 -4.21 17.07
CA ARG A 2 -14.23 -5.40 16.24
C ARG A 2 -13.23 -5.45 15.09
N LEU A 3 -13.02 -4.33 14.39
CA LEU A 3 -12.11 -4.23 13.25
C LEU A 3 -10.65 -4.53 13.67
N THR A 4 -10.21 -4.05 14.82
CA THR A 4 -8.85 -4.29 15.31
C THR A 4 -8.57 -5.72 15.73
N ARG A 5 -9.62 -6.52 16.01
CA ARG A 5 -9.49 -7.96 16.28
C ARG A 5 -9.44 -8.79 15.01
N LEU A 6 -10.12 -8.32 13.95
CA LEU A 6 -10.23 -9.05 12.69
C LEU A 6 -9.05 -8.78 11.75
N ALA A 7 -8.48 -7.57 11.79
CA ALA A 7 -7.38 -7.20 10.92
C ALA A 7 -6.11 -8.01 11.22
N PRO A 8 -5.48 -8.63 10.20
CA PRO A 8 -4.34 -9.55 10.37
C PRO A 8 -3.02 -8.78 10.57
N MET A 9 -2.96 -7.99 11.65
CA MET A 9 -1.81 -7.11 11.91
C MET A 9 -0.63 -7.81 12.59
N GLY A 10 -0.80 -9.08 13.02
CA GLY A 10 0.23 -9.86 13.69
C GLY A 10 0.50 -9.47 15.15
N GLU A 11 -0.04 -8.33 15.60
CA GLU A 11 0.07 -7.79 16.96
C GLU A 11 -1.12 -6.89 17.29
N PRO A 12 -1.29 -6.42 18.54
CA PRO A 12 -2.35 -5.50 18.90
C PRO A 12 -2.39 -4.26 18.01
N ALA A 13 -3.59 -3.90 17.56
CA ALA A 13 -3.82 -2.82 16.61
C ALA A 13 -4.85 -1.81 17.12
N LEU A 14 -4.78 -0.59 16.60
CA LEU A 14 -5.77 0.46 16.77
C LEU A 14 -6.39 0.81 15.40
N ALA A 15 -7.56 1.42 15.44
CA ALA A 15 -8.26 1.86 14.23
C ALA A 15 -8.70 3.32 14.37
N PHE A 16 -8.48 4.09 13.33
CA PHE A 16 -9.00 5.43 13.13
C PHE A 16 -10.05 5.40 12.02
N LEU A 17 -11.26 5.88 12.32
CA LEU A 17 -12.37 5.92 11.36
C LEU A 17 -12.40 7.26 10.63
N CYS A 18 -12.71 7.23 9.35
CA CYS A 18 -12.88 8.39 8.48
C CYS A 18 -14.03 8.17 7.50
N GLN A 19 -14.22 9.04 6.51
CA GLN A 19 -15.39 9.01 5.63
C GLN A 19 -15.16 8.33 4.29
N SER A 20 -13.91 8.10 3.91
CA SER A 20 -13.58 7.60 2.57
C SER A 20 -12.23 6.87 2.52
N GLY A 21 -12.02 6.10 1.43
CA GLY A 21 -10.74 5.44 1.18
C GLY A 21 -9.58 6.43 0.98
N THR A 22 -9.85 7.56 0.33
CA THR A 22 -8.80 8.58 0.13
C THR A 22 -8.35 9.18 1.47
N GLU A 23 -9.28 9.45 2.41
CA GLU A 23 -8.93 9.92 3.76
C GLU A 23 -8.20 8.84 4.56
N ALA A 24 -8.55 7.57 4.39
CA ALA A 24 -7.81 6.47 5.01
C ALA A 24 -6.36 6.44 4.50
N VAL A 25 -6.14 6.60 3.18
CA VAL A 25 -4.78 6.67 2.61
C VAL A 25 -4.03 7.90 3.12
N GLU A 26 -4.67 9.09 3.15
CA GLU A 26 -4.06 10.31 3.72
C GLU A 26 -3.65 10.10 5.18
N GLY A 27 -4.51 9.47 5.99
CA GLY A 27 -4.21 9.11 7.37
C GLY A 27 -3.02 8.17 7.49
N ALA A 28 -2.97 7.13 6.65
CA ALA A 28 -1.90 6.15 6.65
C ALA A 28 -0.54 6.75 6.27
N ILE A 29 -0.48 7.58 5.22
CA ILE A 29 0.78 8.23 4.81
C ILE A 29 1.24 9.28 5.82
N LYS A 30 0.30 10.03 6.43
CA LYS A 30 0.63 10.97 7.52
C LYS A 30 1.20 10.23 8.74
N LEU A 31 0.55 9.13 9.16
CA LEU A 31 1.03 8.30 10.26
C LEU A 31 2.43 7.76 9.98
N ALA A 32 2.66 7.18 8.79
CA ALA A 32 3.96 6.66 8.41
C ALA A 32 5.06 7.72 8.46
N ARG A 33 4.79 8.92 7.93
CA ARG A 33 5.74 10.04 7.97
C ARG A 33 6.01 10.52 9.40
N TYR A 34 4.97 10.60 10.21
CA TYR A 34 5.09 11.04 11.61
C TYR A 34 5.95 10.08 12.42
N VAL A 35 5.67 8.79 12.33
CA VAL A 35 6.38 7.75 13.10
C VAL A 35 7.83 7.59 12.68
N THR A 36 8.09 7.56 11.37
CA THR A 36 9.43 7.29 10.84
C THR A 36 10.30 8.54 10.71
N ARG A 37 9.69 9.72 10.63
CA ARG A 37 10.34 11.01 10.32
C ARG A 37 11.03 11.01 8.95
N ARG A 38 10.64 10.11 8.05
CA ARG A 38 11.22 9.96 6.72
C ARG A 38 10.33 10.63 5.66
N PRO A 39 10.89 11.30 4.64
CA PRO A 39 10.11 12.11 3.69
C PRO A 39 9.59 11.36 2.46
N ARG A 40 10.18 10.21 2.13
CA ARG A 40 9.95 9.51 0.87
C ARG A 40 9.00 8.33 1.01
N TYR A 41 8.43 7.91 -0.13
CA TYR A 41 7.56 6.75 -0.24
C TYR A 41 7.83 6.02 -1.55
N LEU A 42 7.51 4.72 -1.59
CA LEU A 42 7.31 3.99 -2.83
C LEU A 42 5.82 3.68 -3.03
N GLY A 43 5.36 3.83 -4.26
CA GLY A 43 4.07 3.38 -4.76
C GLY A 43 4.24 2.54 -6.01
N PHE A 44 3.18 1.93 -6.51
CA PHE A 44 3.27 1.04 -7.68
C PHE A 44 2.53 1.62 -8.88
N LEU A 45 3.13 1.50 -10.06
CA LEU A 45 2.46 1.79 -11.32
C LEU A 45 1.19 0.94 -11.44
N GLY A 46 0.13 1.55 -11.95
CA GLY A 46 -1.19 0.92 -12.00
C GLY A 46 -2.00 1.03 -10.70
N GLY A 47 -1.42 1.53 -9.61
CA GLY A 47 -2.10 1.70 -8.32
C GLY A 47 -3.16 2.79 -8.35
N PHE A 48 -4.23 2.60 -7.55
CA PHE A 48 -5.24 3.62 -7.30
C PHE A 48 -5.49 3.77 -5.80
N HIS A 49 -5.13 4.92 -5.25
CA HIS A 49 -5.13 5.17 -3.80
C HIS A 49 -6.02 6.35 -3.39
N GLY A 50 -6.66 7.00 -4.33
CA GLY A 50 -7.55 8.14 -4.09
C GLY A 50 -7.25 9.34 -4.98
N ARG A 51 -7.97 10.46 -4.72
CA ARG A 51 -7.92 11.68 -5.55
C ARG A 51 -7.68 12.96 -4.76
N THR A 52 -7.43 12.89 -3.44
CA THR A 52 -6.88 14.02 -2.68
C THR A 52 -5.39 14.15 -2.95
N MET A 53 -4.79 15.29 -2.73
CA MET A 53 -3.44 15.60 -3.25
C MET A 53 -2.35 14.65 -2.75
N GLY A 54 -2.44 14.16 -1.51
CA GLY A 54 -1.50 13.15 -0.99
C GLY A 54 -1.73 11.77 -1.59
N SER A 55 -2.98 11.28 -1.57
CA SER A 55 -3.32 9.97 -2.14
C SER A 55 -3.16 9.95 -3.66
N LEU A 56 -3.42 11.09 -4.34
CA LEU A 56 -3.25 11.26 -5.79
C LEU A 56 -1.78 11.07 -6.21
N ALA A 57 -0.84 11.43 -5.34
CA ALA A 57 0.58 11.22 -5.61
C ALA A 57 0.95 9.75 -5.77
N PHE A 58 0.18 8.82 -5.21
CA PHE A 58 0.36 7.37 -5.37
C PHE A 58 -0.51 6.78 -6.49
N THR A 59 -1.56 7.49 -6.92
CA THR A 59 -2.48 7.00 -7.96
C THR A 59 -1.84 7.13 -9.32
N SER A 60 -1.66 6.01 -10.01
CA SER A 60 -1.02 5.94 -11.33
C SER A 60 -1.68 4.90 -12.26
N SER A 61 -2.94 4.56 -12.00
CA SER A 61 -3.69 3.61 -12.83
C SER A 61 -4.02 4.20 -14.22
N LYS A 62 -4.25 5.52 -14.29
CA LYS A 62 -4.49 6.25 -15.55
C LYS A 62 -3.95 7.67 -15.42
N TYR A 63 -3.24 8.18 -16.43
CA TYR A 63 -2.69 9.54 -16.43
C TYR A 63 -3.78 10.61 -16.30
N THR A 64 -4.98 10.36 -16.80
CA THR A 64 -6.12 11.28 -16.73
C THR A 64 -6.56 11.63 -15.32
N GLN A 65 -6.21 10.79 -14.33
CA GLN A 65 -6.54 11.04 -12.92
C GLN A 65 -5.65 12.11 -12.29
N GLN A 66 -4.44 12.29 -12.82
CA GLN A 66 -3.49 13.32 -12.35
C GLN A 66 -3.43 14.55 -13.26
N LEU A 67 -3.98 14.46 -14.48
CA LEU A 67 -3.91 15.53 -15.47
C LEU A 67 -4.51 16.83 -14.94
N GLY A 68 -3.71 17.90 -14.89
CA GLY A 68 -4.11 19.22 -14.42
C GLY A 68 -3.99 19.45 -12.91
N PHE A 69 -3.53 18.43 -12.15
CA PHE A 69 -3.39 18.54 -10.69
C PHE A 69 -1.93 18.54 -10.19
N ALA A 70 -0.96 18.60 -11.11
CA ALA A 70 0.44 18.74 -10.71
C ALA A 70 0.74 20.16 -10.17
N PRO A 71 1.65 20.31 -9.19
CA PRO A 71 2.36 19.25 -8.49
C PRO A 71 1.51 18.57 -7.40
N THR A 72 1.59 17.24 -7.32
CA THR A 72 1.03 16.46 -6.22
C THR A 72 1.98 16.47 -5.01
N MET A 73 1.65 15.73 -3.93
CA MET A 73 2.54 15.59 -2.77
C MET A 73 3.93 15.07 -3.22
N PRO A 74 5.03 15.75 -2.88
CA PRO A 74 6.36 15.31 -3.26
C PRO A 74 6.83 14.10 -2.46
N GLY A 75 7.85 13.40 -2.98
CA GLY A 75 8.55 12.31 -2.30
C GLY A 75 8.03 10.91 -2.63
N VAL A 76 7.07 10.77 -3.55
CA VAL A 76 6.59 9.47 -4.03
C VAL A 76 7.38 9.04 -5.27
N THR A 77 7.95 7.85 -5.22
CA THR A 77 8.59 7.18 -6.36
C THR A 77 7.74 5.98 -6.75
N HIS A 78 7.34 5.91 -8.03
CA HIS A 78 6.60 4.76 -8.53
C HIS A 78 7.54 3.67 -9.05
N VAL A 79 7.22 2.43 -8.68
CA VAL A 79 7.91 1.24 -9.17
C VAL A 79 6.92 0.34 -9.92
N PRO A 80 7.37 -0.52 -10.83
CA PRO A 80 6.48 -1.46 -11.50
C PRO A 80 5.76 -2.38 -10.52
N TYR A 81 4.48 -2.69 -10.80
CA TYR A 81 3.78 -3.80 -10.12
C TYR A 81 4.04 -5.09 -10.90
N PRO A 82 4.32 -6.22 -10.24
CA PRO A 82 4.60 -7.46 -10.95
C PRO A 82 3.36 -7.98 -11.69
N ASN A 83 3.45 -8.09 -13.00
CA ASN A 83 2.37 -8.55 -13.87
C ASN A 83 2.86 -9.70 -14.77
N PRO A 84 2.59 -10.97 -14.41
CA PRO A 84 2.99 -12.11 -15.23
C PRO A 84 2.35 -12.16 -16.61
N TYR A 85 1.14 -11.60 -16.75
CA TYR A 85 0.41 -11.58 -18.02
C TYR A 85 0.99 -10.56 -19.02
N ARG A 86 1.48 -9.41 -18.52
CA ARG A 86 2.13 -8.38 -19.32
C ARG A 86 3.44 -7.97 -18.62
N PRO A 87 4.47 -8.84 -18.72
CA PRO A 87 5.71 -8.63 -17.98
C PRO A 87 6.45 -7.38 -18.48
N LEU A 88 6.94 -6.58 -17.56
CA LEU A 88 7.79 -5.44 -17.85
C LEU A 88 9.28 -5.84 -17.90
N PHE A 89 9.66 -6.83 -17.12
CA PHE A 89 11.03 -7.32 -17.03
C PHE A 89 11.19 -8.62 -17.82
N ALA A 90 12.37 -8.84 -18.37
CA ALA A 90 12.73 -10.13 -18.96
C ALA A 90 12.79 -11.22 -17.88
N GLY A 91 12.40 -12.45 -18.23
CA GLY A 91 12.39 -13.58 -17.32
C GLY A 91 11.01 -13.89 -16.74
N ALA A 92 10.90 -15.07 -16.10
CA ALA A 92 9.63 -15.61 -15.64
C ALA A 92 9.18 -15.05 -14.28
N ASP A 93 10.12 -14.77 -13.36
CA ASP A 93 9.79 -14.29 -12.01
C ASP A 93 9.69 -12.77 -11.94
N GLN A 94 8.49 -12.27 -12.27
CA GLN A 94 8.20 -10.84 -12.22
C GLN A 94 8.22 -10.29 -10.78
N GLY A 95 7.86 -11.11 -9.79
CA GLY A 95 7.88 -10.71 -8.38
C GLY A 95 9.29 -10.39 -7.93
N ARG A 96 10.21 -11.30 -8.18
CA ARG A 96 11.64 -11.12 -7.86
C ARG A 96 12.26 -9.96 -8.63
N ALA A 97 11.96 -9.84 -9.92
CA ALA A 97 12.50 -8.75 -10.75
C ALA A 97 12.10 -7.36 -10.21
N VAL A 98 10.86 -7.21 -9.72
CA VAL A 98 10.42 -5.96 -9.09
C VAL A 98 11.15 -5.72 -7.75
N LEU A 99 11.33 -6.74 -6.93
CA LEU A 99 12.08 -6.60 -5.66
C LEU A 99 13.55 -6.20 -5.92
N ASP A 100 14.19 -6.81 -6.91
CA ASP A 100 15.57 -6.47 -7.31
C ASP A 100 15.65 -5.04 -7.89
N TYR A 101 14.62 -4.61 -8.63
CA TYR A 101 14.50 -3.23 -9.09
C TYR A 101 14.39 -2.23 -7.91
N ILE A 102 13.62 -2.55 -6.86
CA ILE A 102 13.53 -1.70 -5.67
C ILE A 102 14.90 -1.62 -4.96
N ARG A 103 15.61 -2.74 -4.81
CA ARG A 103 16.97 -2.75 -4.24
C ARG A 103 17.92 -1.87 -5.03
N MET A 104 17.88 -1.99 -6.36
CA MET A 104 18.68 -1.15 -7.24
C MET A 104 18.36 0.35 -7.06
N LEU A 105 17.08 0.73 -6.88
CA LEU A 105 16.70 2.11 -6.57
C LEU A 105 17.28 2.57 -5.23
N PHE A 106 17.29 1.72 -4.21
CA PHE A 106 17.87 2.05 -2.90
C PHE A 106 19.36 2.32 -2.97
N GLU A 107 20.07 1.63 -3.86
CA GLU A 107 21.50 1.84 -4.11
C GLU A 107 21.79 3.09 -4.96
N ARG A 108 20.85 3.52 -5.83
CA ARG A 108 21.12 4.51 -6.87
C ARG A 108 20.51 5.89 -6.62
N SER A 109 19.23 5.96 -6.25
CA SER A 109 18.50 7.24 -6.32
C SER A 109 17.50 7.48 -5.18
N VAL A 110 17.10 6.44 -4.45
CA VAL A 110 16.13 6.53 -3.38
C VAL A 110 16.71 5.91 -2.11
N PRO A 111 17.44 6.66 -1.28
CA PRO A 111 18.02 6.08 -0.06
C PRO A 111 16.95 5.42 0.81
N ALA A 112 17.11 4.13 1.11
CA ALA A 112 16.15 3.37 1.93
C ALA A 112 15.91 4.03 3.30
N ALA A 113 16.93 4.66 3.87
CA ALA A 113 16.85 5.40 5.13
C ALA A 113 15.90 6.62 5.08
N GLU A 114 15.55 7.11 3.90
CA GLU A 114 14.60 8.22 3.72
C GLU A 114 13.18 7.73 3.40
N VAL A 115 12.97 6.42 3.17
CA VAL A 115 11.65 5.87 2.81
C VAL A 115 10.85 5.58 4.06
N ALA A 116 9.73 6.29 4.23
CA ALA A 116 8.79 6.11 5.34
C ALA A 116 7.99 4.82 5.18
N ALA A 117 7.45 4.60 3.98
CA ALA A 117 6.60 3.46 3.71
C ALA A 117 6.59 3.06 2.22
N ILE A 118 6.24 1.80 1.99
CA ILE A 118 5.83 1.27 0.70
C ILE A 118 4.31 1.07 0.74
N VAL A 119 3.59 1.70 -0.19
CA VAL A 119 2.13 1.61 -0.32
C VAL A 119 1.80 0.70 -1.48
N VAL A 120 1.02 -0.34 -1.23
CA VAL A 120 0.67 -1.35 -2.23
C VAL A 120 -0.73 -1.90 -2.02
N GLU A 121 -1.47 -2.12 -3.12
CA GLU A 121 -2.67 -2.95 -3.11
C GLU A 121 -2.23 -4.43 -3.15
N PRO A 122 -2.63 -5.29 -2.19
CA PRO A 122 -2.33 -6.73 -2.26
C PRO A 122 -2.81 -7.39 -3.57
N VAL A 123 -3.94 -6.91 -4.11
CA VAL A 123 -4.42 -7.16 -5.47
C VAL A 123 -4.77 -5.82 -6.07
N GLN A 124 -4.11 -5.40 -7.16
CA GLN A 124 -4.47 -4.14 -7.82
C GLN A 124 -5.86 -4.22 -8.42
N GLY A 125 -6.70 -3.22 -8.09
CA GLY A 125 -8.05 -3.11 -8.63
C GLY A 125 -8.08 -2.36 -9.95
N GLU A 126 -7.96 -1.05 -9.94
CA GLU A 126 -8.03 -0.17 -11.12
C GLU A 126 -6.90 -0.42 -12.14
N GLY A 127 -5.79 -1.00 -11.71
CA GLY A 127 -4.68 -1.43 -12.58
C GLY A 127 -5.02 -2.63 -13.45
N GLY A 128 -6.14 -3.34 -13.21
CA GLY A 128 -6.60 -4.43 -14.05
C GLY A 128 -6.86 -5.76 -13.32
N TYR A 129 -7.16 -5.71 -12.03
CA TYR A 129 -7.34 -6.89 -11.17
C TYR A 129 -6.12 -7.81 -11.20
N LEU A 130 -4.97 -7.21 -10.96
CA LEU A 130 -3.70 -7.91 -11.01
C LEU A 130 -3.41 -8.60 -9.68
N VAL A 131 -3.27 -9.93 -9.72
CA VAL A 131 -2.83 -10.74 -8.59
C VAL A 131 -1.31 -10.88 -8.69
N PRO A 132 -0.54 -10.53 -7.66
CA PRO A 132 0.90 -10.62 -7.72
C PRO A 132 1.34 -12.09 -7.68
N PRO A 133 2.53 -12.42 -8.24
CA PRO A 133 3.11 -13.76 -8.10
C PRO A 133 3.35 -14.15 -6.64
N ASP A 134 3.31 -15.43 -6.37
CA ASP A 134 3.66 -15.99 -5.07
C ASP A 134 5.07 -15.51 -4.66
N GLY A 135 5.22 -15.22 -3.36
CA GLY A 135 6.48 -14.73 -2.80
C GLY A 135 6.71 -13.22 -2.93
N PHE A 136 6.00 -12.50 -3.81
CA PHE A 136 6.20 -11.05 -3.96
C PHE A 136 5.88 -10.26 -2.69
N LEU A 137 4.69 -10.44 -2.11
CA LEU A 137 4.29 -9.70 -0.90
C LEU A 137 5.15 -10.09 0.31
N ALA A 138 5.54 -11.36 0.42
CA ALA A 138 6.47 -11.81 1.46
C ALA A 138 7.87 -11.20 1.28
N GLY A 139 8.37 -11.14 0.04
CA GLY A 139 9.62 -10.46 -0.28
C GLY A 139 9.57 -8.96 0.00
N LEU A 140 8.43 -8.32 -0.28
CA LEU A 140 8.22 -6.91 0.03
C LEU A 140 8.21 -6.66 1.54
N ARG A 141 7.58 -7.56 2.32
CA ARG A 141 7.62 -7.51 3.79
C ARG A 141 9.06 -7.65 4.31
N ALA A 142 9.81 -8.62 3.81
CA ALA A 142 11.20 -8.83 4.20
C ALA A 142 12.06 -7.60 3.88
N LEU A 143 11.89 -7.00 2.72
CA LEU A 143 12.58 -5.77 2.32
C LEU A 143 12.25 -4.59 3.26
N CYS A 144 10.97 -4.45 3.63
CA CYS A 144 10.54 -3.43 4.57
C CYS A 144 11.16 -3.65 5.96
N ASP A 145 11.21 -4.88 6.44
CA ASP A 145 11.80 -5.24 7.73
C ASP A 145 13.31 -4.97 7.75
N GLU A 146 14.02 -5.31 6.67
CA GLU A 146 15.46 -5.08 6.51
C GLU A 146 15.84 -3.60 6.66
N HIS A 147 15.02 -2.70 6.15
CA HIS A 147 15.32 -1.26 6.11
C HIS A 147 14.52 -0.43 7.12
N GLY A 148 13.68 -1.04 7.94
CA GLY A 148 12.78 -0.33 8.87
C GLY A 148 11.78 0.58 8.15
N ILE A 149 11.30 0.14 6.98
CA ILE A 149 10.28 0.80 6.17
C ILE A 149 8.92 0.23 6.55
N LEU A 150 7.88 1.08 6.68
CA LEU A 150 6.54 0.59 6.97
C LEU A 150 5.88 0.02 5.71
N LEU A 151 5.22 -1.13 5.84
CA LEU A 151 4.41 -1.71 4.77
C LEU A 151 2.95 -1.30 4.96
N ILE A 152 2.41 -0.56 3.99
CA ILE A 152 1.01 -0.14 3.97
C ILE A 152 0.28 -0.98 2.92
N PHE A 153 -0.69 -1.78 3.35
CA PHE A 153 -1.61 -2.45 2.43
C PHE A 153 -2.87 -1.63 2.22
N ASP A 154 -3.12 -1.25 0.99
CA ASP A 154 -4.38 -0.63 0.59
C ASP A 154 -5.40 -1.74 0.25
N GLU A 155 -6.21 -2.07 1.22
CA GLU A 155 -7.29 -3.06 1.12
C GLU A 155 -8.66 -2.40 0.82
N VAL A 156 -8.66 -1.14 0.39
CA VAL A 156 -9.89 -0.39 0.10
C VAL A 156 -10.74 -1.10 -0.95
N GLN A 157 -10.12 -1.71 -1.95
CA GLN A 157 -10.84 -2.44 -3.00
C GLN A 157 -10.80 -3.96 -2.83
N CYS A 158 -9.66 -4.53 -2.48
CA CYS A 158 -9.49 -5.97 -2.40
C CYS A 158 -9.91 -6.58 -1.05
N GLY A 159 -10.11 -5.75 -0.02
CA GLY A 159 -10.52 -6.20 1.31
C GLY A 159 -12.02 -6.48 1.47
N VAL A 160 -12.40 -6.76 2.69
CA VAL A 160 -13.80 -6.97 3.15
C VAL A 160 -14.51 -8.05 2.32
N GLY A 161 -13.85 -9.20 2.14
CA GLY A 161 -14.43 -10.38 1.48
C GLY A 161 -14.33 -10.40 -0.05
N ARG A 162 -13.82 -9.34 -0.69
CA ARG A 162 -13.80 -9.22 -2.16
C ARG A 162 -13.05 -10.36 -2.86
N THR A 163 -12.00 -10.89 -2.24
CA THR A 163 -11.15 -11.95 -2.81
C THR A 163 -11.42 -13.34 -2.25
N GLY A 164 -12.49 -13.50 -1.43
CA GLY A 164 -12.84 -14.75 -0.77
C GLY A 164 -12.23 -14.94 0.63
N LYS A 165 -11.28 -14.11 1.03
CA LYS A 165 -10.81 -13.94 2.41
C LYS A 165 -11.32 -12.61 2.95
N LEU A 166 -11.35 -12.42 4.28
CA LEU A 166 -11.79 -11.15 4.86
C LEU A 166 -10.88 -10.02 4.39
N PHE A 167 -9.57 -10.23 4.40
CA PHE A 167 -8.59 -9.32 3.82
C PHE A 167 -7.75 -10.06 2.76
N ALA A 168 -7.43 -9.39 1.66
CA ALA A 168 -6.70 -10.02 0.56
C ALA A 168 -5.30 -10.50 0.99
N CYS A 169 -4.62 -9.78 1.88
CA CYS A 169 -3.28 -10.16 2.37
C CYS A 169 -3.25 -11.53 3.08
N GLU A 170 -4.39 -12.03 3.55
CA GLU A 170 -4.49 -13.35 4.18
C GLU A 170 -4.20 -14.51 3.21
N HIS A 171 -4.32 -14.28 1.88
CA HIS A 171 -3.96 -15.28 0.89
C HIS A 171 -2.46 -15.63 0.91
N TRP A 172 -1.63 -14.66 1.30
CA TRP A 172 -0.17 -14.82 1.37
C TRP A 172 0.37 -14.90 2.80
N GLY A 173 -0.51 -14.78 3.82
CA GLY A 173 -0.08 -14.79 5.22
C GLY A 173 0.84 -13.63 5.61
N VAL A 174 0.74 -12.50 4.92
CA VAL A 174 1.60 -11.33 5.15
C VAL A 174 0.85 -10.25 5.93
N SER A 175 1.41 -9.84 7.06
CA SER A 175 0.85 -8.79 7.91
C SER A 175 1.46 -7.43 7.57
N PRO A 176 0.66 -6.38 7.29
CA PRO A 176 1.16 -5.02 7.11
C PRO A 176 1.45 -4.34 8.45
N ASP A 177 2.09 -3.16 8.39
CA ASP A 177 2.20 -2.25 9.53
C ASP A 177 0.98 -1.34 9.63
N ILE A 178 0.42 -0.98 8.48
CA ILE A 178 -0.78 -0.14 8.35
C ILE A 178 -1.65 -0.74 7.24
N MET A 179 -2.97 -0.72 7.44
CA MET A 179 -3.96 -1.16 6.46
C MET A 179 -5.00 -0.07 6.26
N THR A 180 -5.35 0.24 5.01
CA THR A 180 -6.45 1.15 4.68
C THR A 180 -7.65 0.38 4.18
N LEU A 181 -8.84 0.79 4.63
CA LEU A 181 -10.11 0.13 4.35
C LEU A 181 -11.19 1.16 4.00
N ALA A 182 -12.10 0.79 3.12
CA ALA A 182 -13.31 1.54 2.79
C ALA A 182 -14.28 0.66 1.98
N LYS A 183 -15.03 1.24 1.06
CA LYS A 183 -15.96 0.54 0.14
C LYS A 183 -16.81 -0.53 0.86
N GLY A 184 -16.47 -1.81 0.72
CA GLY A 184 -17.20 -2.91 1.34
C GLY A 184 -17.33 -2.83 2.86
N LEU A 185 -16.44 -2.10 3.54
CA LEU A 185 -16.52 -1.87 4.99
C LEU A 185 -17.83 -1.19 5.40
N GLY A 186 -18.32 -0.24 4.60
CA GLY A 186 -19.53 0.53 4.88
C GLY A 186 -20.83 -0.13 4.40
N SER A 187 -20.74 -1.12 3.52
CA SER A 187 -21.91 -1.81 2.97
C SER A 187 -23.04 -0.89 2.49
N GLY A 188 -22.66 0.22 1.85
CA GLY A 188 -23.61 1.22 1.28
C GLY A 188 -23.57 2.60 1.94
N VAL A 189 -22.86 2.76 3.05
CA VAL A 189 -22.64 4.09 3.65
C VAL A 189 -21.17 4.52 3.51
N PRO A 190 -20.92 5.84 3.45
CA PRO A 190 -19.55 6.36 3.41
C PRO A 190 -18.81 6.02 4.71
N ILE A 191 -17.70 5.32 4.59
CA ILE A 191 -16.78 5.03 5.70
C ILE A 191 -15.40 4.69 5.13
N GLY A 192 -14.37 5.05 5.86
CA GLY A 192 -13.02 4.58 5.70
C GLY A 192 -12.41 4.25 7.06
N ALA A 193 -11.33 3.50 7.06
CA ALA A 193 -10.58 3.21 8.27
C ALA A 193 -9.10 3.05 7.96
N VAL A 194 -8.28 3.53 8.89
CA VAL A 194 -6.87 3.16 9.02
C VAL A 194 -6.76 2.20 10.17
N VAL A 195 -6.19 1.03 9.94
CA VAL A 195 -5.83 0.10 11.02
C VAL A 195 -4.31 0.02 11.05
N ALA A 196 -3.72 0.27 12.20
CA ALA A 196 -2.26 0.21 12.35
C ALA A 196 -1.88 -0.52 13.64
N LYS A 197 -0.68 -1.08 13.66
CA LYS A 197 -0.10 -1.66 14.87
C LYS A 197 -0.09 -0.62 15.99
N LYS A 198 -0.50 -1.03 17.20
CA LYS A 198 -0.66 -0.12 18.34
C LYS A 198 0.60 0.71 18.63
N ARG A 199 1.78 0.12 18.43
CA ARG A 199 3.07 0.80 18.62
C ARG A 199 3.28 2.03 17.73
N TYR A 200 2.51 2.17 16.64
CA TYR A 200 2.59 3.32 15.73
C TYR A 200 1.48 4.35 15.95
N MET A 201 0.34 3.95 16.49
CA MET A 201 -0.85 4.79 16.62
C MET A 201 -1.21 5.10 18.07
N GLY A 202 -0.50 4.54 19.04
CA GLY A 202 -0.83 4.61 20.46
C GLY A 202 -0.14 5.72 21.25
N GLU A 203 0.61 6.63 20.58
CA GLU A 203 1.28 7.77 21.20
C GLU A 203 0.48 9.07 21.06
#